data_87f6660bce71f0a8010687b283d2c548
#
_entry.id   87f6660bce71f0a8010687b283d2c548
#
_cell.length_a   1.000
_cell.length_b   1.000
_cell.length_c   1.000
_cell.angle_alpha   90.00
_cell.angle_beta   90.00
_cell.angle_gamma   90.00
#
_symmetry.space_group_name_H-M   'P 1'
#
loop_
_entity.id
_entity.type
_entity.pdbx_description
1 polymer ?
#
loop_
_entity_poly.entity_id
_entity_poly.type
_entity_poly.pdbx_seq_one_letter_code
_entity_poly.pdbx_strand_id
1 'polypeptide(L)'
;FIRSSIIGGDVPNPRLPKVIKLQRGTYDPYYNPVAEPEPSSEFIARKAPTYLNKHAKKHWEDLAQECIDMGTLSIVDWDMFQAFCEAWGEYRESYESVYFYLDESGKRKRRTIGQYMDGKNSQTIPEYTAMRKALVEYRSLAALFGIGASNRNKIDLKEKKQAPTATETLLMEVSG
;
A
#
# COMPACT_ATOMS: atom_id res chain seq x y z
N PHE A 1 27.29 10.29 -41.74
CA PHE A 1 26.65 9.19 -40.94
C PHE A 1 27.34 9.10 -39.60
N ILE A 2 26.81 9.77 -38.60
CA ILE A 2 27.30 9.68 -37.22
C ILE A 2 26.37 8.71 -36.51
N ARG A 3 26.90 7.52 -36.18
CA ARG A 3 26.21 6.59 -35.25
C ARG A 3 26.30 7.14 -33.83
N SER A 4 25.20 7.62 -33.29
CA SER A 4 25.08 7.89 -31.84
C SER A 4 25.00 6.55 -31.11
N SER A 5 26.09 6.17 -30.45
CA SER A 5 26.10 5.08 -29.49
C SER A 5 25.34 5.56 -28.26
N ILE A 6 24.11 5.09 -28.09
CA ILE A 6 23.38 5.21 -26.82
C ILE A 6 24.10 4.28 -25.87
N ILE A 7 24.82 4.82 -24.90
CA ILE A 7 25.37 4.09 -23.76
C ILE A 7 24.15 3.79 -22.86
N GLY A 8 23.52 2.65 -23.11
CA GLY A 8 22.59 2.05 -22.17
C GLY A 8 23.40 1.55 -20.99
N GLY A 9 23.57 2.39 -19.96
CA GLY A 9 24.06 1.92 -18.67
C GLY A 9 23.06 0.91 -18.14
N ASP A 10 23.47 -0.35 -18.01
CA ASP A 10 22.75 -1.37 -17.29
C ASP A 10 22.52 -0.85 -15.85
N VAL A 11 21.32 -0.35 -15.57
CA VAL A 11 20.92 -0.08 -14.20
C VAL A 11 20.81 -1.44 -13.54
N PRO A 12 21.65 -1.78 -12.55
CA PRO A 12 21.60 -3.09 -11.92
C PRO A 12 20.19 -3.29 -11.36
N ASN A 13 19.55 -4.38 -11.75
CA ASN A 13 18.24 -4.74 -11.24
C ASN A 13 18.32 -4.80 -9.71
N PRO A 14 17.49 -4.07 -8.95
CA PRO A 14 17.58 -4.04 -7.50
C PRO A 14 17.52 -5.45 -6.94
N ARG A 15 18.36 -5.75 -5.96
CA ARG A 15 18.41 -7.07 -5.33
C ARG A 15 17.05 -7.40 -4.73
N LEU A 16 16.50 -8.55 -5.08
CA LEU A 16 15.27 -9.03 -4.49
C LEU A 16 15.48 -9.32 -2.99
N PRO A 17 14.54 -8.93 -2.12
CA PRO A 17 14.56 -9.28 -0.71
C PRO A 17 14.72 -10.79 -0.47
N LYS A 18 15.34 -11.16 0.66
CA LYS A 18 15.58 -12.55 1.05
C LYS A 18 14.31 -13.41 1.00
N VAL A 19 13.21 -12.88 1.50
CA VAL A 19 11.89 -13.54 1.53
C VAL A 19 11.43 -13.94 0.13
N ILE A 20 11.55 -13.02 -0.84
CA ILE A 20 11.14 -13.30 -2.23
C ILE A 20 12.04 -14.35 -2.87
N LYS A 21 13.34 -14.37 -2.54
CA LYS A 21 14.29 -15.38 -3.04
C LYS A 21 14.00 -16.76 -2.46
N LEU A 22 13.67 -16.85 -1.17
CA LEU A 22 13.26 -18.10 -0.53
C LEU A 22 11.98 -18.66 -1.18
N GLN A 23 10.97 -17.85 -1.39
CA GLN A 23 9.72 -18.25 -2.03
C GLN A 23 9.92 -18.75 -3.47
N ARG A 24 10.89 -18.19 -4.19
CA ARG A 24 11.23 -18.59 -5.56
C ARG A 24 12.21 -19.77 -5.62
N GLY A 25 12.69 -20.26 -4.48
CA GLY A 25 13.72 -21.29 -4.43
C GLY A 25 15.09 -20.85 -5.01
N THR A 26 15.30 -19.53 -5.11
CA THR A 26 16.53 -18.93 -5.66
C THR A 26 17.43 -18.36 -4.58
N TYR A 27 17.12 -18.63 -3.30
CA TYR A 27 17.96 -18.19 -2.19
C TYR A 27 19.20 -19.05 -2.06
N ASP A 28 20.36 -18.45 -2.19
CA ASP A 28 21.65 -19.06 -1.93
C ASP A 28 22.32 -18.34 -0.75
N PRO A 29 22.58 -19.02 0.38
CA PRO A 29 23.19 -18.40 1.56
C PRO A 29 24.57 -17.82 1.30
N TYR A 30 25.32 -18.36 0.35
CA TYR A 30 26.66 -17.89 0.01
C TYR A 30 26.68 -16.53 -0.69
N TYR A 31 25.69 -16.28 -1.57
CA TYR A 31 25.59 -15.04 -2.34
C TYR A 31 24.67 -13.99 -1.72
N ASN A 32 23.96 -14.32 -0.65
CA ASN A 32 23.03 -13.41 -0.01
C ASN A 32 23.55 -12.99 1.36
N PRO A 33 23.75 -11.68 1.60
CA PRO A 33 24.18 -11.20 2.92
C PRO A 33 23.16 -11.63 3.99
N VAL A 34 23.69 -12.11 5.11
CA VAL A 34 22.93 -12.67 6.24
C VAL A 34 22.07 -11.62 6.96
N ALA A 35 22.37 -10.35 6.79
CA ALA A 35 21.69 -9.25 7.49
C ALA A 35 21.01 -8.29 6.51
N GLU A 36 19.75 -8.57 6.17
CA GLU A 36 18.86 -7.47 5.81
C GLU A 36 18.47 -6.76 7.12
N PRO A 37 18.54 -5.41 7.17
CA PRO A 37 18.10 -4.68 8.36
C PRO A 37 16.65 -5.05 8.67
N GLU A 38 16.43 -5.63 9.83
CA GLU A 38 15.06 -5.87 10.28
C GLU A 38 14.49 -4.56 10.83
N PRO A 39 13.43 -4.00 10.23
CA PRO A 39 12.78 -2.83 10.78
C PRO A 39 12.21 -3.15 12.17
N SER A 40 12.26 -2.17 13.07
CA SER A 40 11.67 -2.31 14.41
C SER A 40 10.19 -2.68 14.29
N SER A 41 9.78 -3.70 15.03
CA SER A 41 8.40 -4.20 15.07
C SER A 41 7.57 -3.63 16.23
N GLU A 42 8.20 -2.82 17.09
CA GLU A 42 7.53 -2.26 18.26
C GLU A 42 7.13 -0.82 17.99
N PHE A 43 5.92 -0.59 17.50
CA PHE A 43 5.38 0.76 17.43
C PHE A 43 3.86 0.77 17.32
N ILE A 44 3.29 1.91 17.72
CA ILE A 44 1.86 2.19 17.68
C ILE A 44 1.58 3.00 16.42
N ALA A 45 0.42 2.77 15.79
CA ALA A 45 0.00 3.51 14.62
C ALA A 45 0.03 5.04 14.88
N ARG A 46 0.65 5.76 13.96
CA ARG A 46 0.68 7.23 13.99
C ARG A 46 -0.69 7.77 13.62
N LYS A 47 -1.02 8.94 14.16
CA LYS A 47 -2.21 9.66 13.72
C LYS A 47 -2.07 10.08 12.27
N ALA A 48 -3.19 10.06 11.54
CA ALA A 48 -3.23 10.52 10.16
C ALA A 48 -2.78 11.99 10.06
N PRO A 49 -1.95 12.34 9.07
CA PRO A 49 -1.57 13.73 8.80
C PRO A 49 -2.79 14.62 8.57
N THR A 50 -2.73 15.85 9.10
CA THR A 50 -3.88 16.78 9.07
C THR A 50 -4.24 17.27 7.68
N TYR A 51 -3.29 17.28 6.76
CA TYR A 51 -3.48 17.72 5.38
C TYR A 51 -4.10 16.67 4.44
N LEU A 52 -4.20 15.41 4.86
CA LEU A 52 -4.89 14.38 4.09
C LEU A 52 -6.39 14.70 3.96
N ASN A 53 -6.99 14.34 2.83
CA ASN A 53 -8.43 14.45 2.67
C ASN A 53 -9.19 13.47 3.58
N LYS A 54 -10.50 13.67 3.72
CA LYS A 54 -11.35 12.87 4.63
C LYS A 54 -11.29 11.35 4.37
N HIS A 55 -11.19 10.95 3.08
CA HIS A 55 -11.17 9.55 2.70
C HIS A 55 -9.81 8.90 2.97
N ALA A 56 -8.73 9.63 2.71
CA ALA A 56 -7.38 9.20 3.03
C ALA A 56 -7.17 9.05 4.55
N LYS A 57 -7.66 10.03 5.35
CA LYS A 57 -7.61 9.94 6.83
C LYS A 57 -8.32 8.70 7.35
N LYS A 58 -9.56 8.50 6.88
CA LYS A 58 -10.33 7.33 7.28
C LYS A 58 -9.61 6.02 6.90
N HIS A 59 -9.05 5.96 5.70
CA HIS A 59 -8.32 4.79 5.22
C HIS A 59 -7.06 4.52 6.04
N TRP A 60 -6.35 5.58 6.45
CA TRP A 60 -5.22 5.51 7.38
C TRP A 60 -5.64 4.92 8.74
N GLU A 61 -6.69 5.47 9.33
CA GLU A 61 -7.21 5.02 10.63
C GLU A 61 -7.68 3.57 10.59
N ASP A 62 -8.31 3.15 9.49
CA ASP A 62 -8.83 1.79 9.32
C ASP A 62 -7.69 0.76 9.12
N LEU A 63 -6.53 1.12 8.54
CA LEU A 63 -5.52 0.15 8.10
C LEU A 63 -4.16 0.25 8.77
N ALA A 64 -3.78 1.38 9.36
CA ALA A 64 -2.42 1.57 9.86
C ALA A 64 -2.06 0.52 10.94
N GLN A 65 -2.94 0.31 11.92
CA GLN A 65 -2.69 -0.69 12.97
C GLN A 65 -2.70 -2.12 12.42
N GLU A 66 -3.60 -2.42 11.50
CA GLU A 66 -3.67 -3.75 10.86
C GLU A 66 -2.38 -4.07 10.07
N CYS A 67 -1.84 -3.09 9.34
CA CYS A 67 -0.58 -3.26 8.61
C CYS A 67 0.61 -3.45 9.55
N ILE A 68 0.64 -2.77 10.69
CA ILE A 68 1.63 -2.96 11.75
C ILE A 68 1.52 -4.38 12.32
N ASP A 69 0.31 -4.79 12.68
CA ASP A 69 0.03 -6.10 13.27
C ASP A 69 0.36 -7.25 12.32
N MET A 70 0.19 -7.02 11.03
CA MET A 70 0.65 -7.95 9.98
C MET A 70 2.16 -7.91 9.74
N GLY A 71 2.89 -6.93 10.30
CA GLY A 71 4.32 -6.75 10.05
C GLY A 71 4.65 -6.22 8.65
N THR A 72 3.68 -5.62 7.96
CA THR A 72 3.85 -5.09 6.60
C THR A 72 4.08 -3.58 6.58
N LEU A 73 3.94 -2.90 7.71
CA LEU A 73 4.24 -1.47 7.90
C LEU A 73 5.27 -1.30 9.00
N SER A 74 6.42 -0.75 8.66
CA SER A 74 7.51 -0.45 9.57
C SER A 74 7.70 1.06 9.77
N ILE A 75 8.61 1.45 10.69
CA ILE A 75 8.89 2.87 10.98
C ILE A 75 9.36 3.63 9.74
N VAL A 76 10.03 2.97 8.81
CA VAL A 76 10.58 3.60 7.60
C VAL A 76 9.57 3.69 6.45
N ASP A 77 8.41 3.05 6.56
CA ASP A 77 7.45 2.92 5.47
C ASP A 77 6.31 3.95 5.53
N TRP A 78 6.32 4.88 6.50
CA TRP A 78 5.21 5.81 6.70
C TRP A 78 4.94 6.71 5.50
N ASP A 79 5.96 7.14 4.78
CA ASP A 79 5.80 7.99 3.60
C ASP A 79 5.13 7.20 2.45
N MET A 80 5.49 5.91 2.30
CA MET A 80 4.84 5.03 1.33
C MET A 80 3.40 4.71 1.73
N PHE A 81 3.15 4.52 3.03
CA PHE A 81 1.80 4.33 3.55
C PHE A 81 0.93 5.58 3.39
N GLN A 82 1.53 6.77 3.53
CA GLN A 82 0.86 8.02 3.22
C GLN A 82 0.43 8.08 1.75
N ALA A 83 1.36 7.84 0.82
CA ALA A 83 1.07 7.82 -0.62
C ALA A 83 -0.04 6.81 -0.96
N PHE A 84 -0.03 5.64 -0.31
CA PHE A 84 -1.09 4.64 -0.44
C PHE A 84 -2.46 5.18 0.01
N CYS A 85 -2.53 5.86 1.15
CA CYS A 85 -3.77 6.45 1.64
C CYS A 85 -4.22 7.64 0.78
N GLU A 86 -3.29 8.46 0.28
CA GLU A 86 -3.58 9.56 -0.65
C GLU A 86 -4.17 9.06 -1.95
N ALA A 87 -3.58 8.04 -2.57
CA ALA A 87 -4.11 7.44 -3.79
C ALA A 87 -5.57 6.92 -3.61
N TRP A 88 -5.88 6.35 -2.44
CA TRP A 88 -7.26 6.01 -2.10
C TRP A 88 -8.16 7.24 -1.96
N GLY A 89 -7.66 8.27 -1.29
CA GLY A 89 -8.37 9.53 -1.09
C GLY A 89 -8.73 10.20 -2.42
N GLU A 90 -7.78 10.32 -3.32
CA GLU A 90 -7.96 10.87 -4.67
C GLU A 90 -8.94 10.05 -5.51
N TYR A 91 -8.79 8.72 -5.46
CA TYR A 91 -9.77 7.83 -6.10
C TYR A 91 -11.17 8.10 -5.61
N ARG A 92 -11.38 8.19 -4.29
CA ARG A 92 -12.70 8.40 -3.69
C ARG A 92 -13.30 9.76 -4.02
N GLU A 93 -12.51 10.83 -3.99
CA GLU A 93 -12.97 12.17 -4.35
C GLU A 93 -13.36 12.25 -5.84
N SER A 94 -12.49 11.74 -6.71
CA SER A 94 -12.78 11.67 -8.15
C SER A 94 -13.97 10.78 -8.45
N TYR A 95 -14.13 9.65 -7.73
CA TYR A 95 -15.30 8.79 -7.84
C TYR A 95 -16.59 9.53 -7.45
N GLU A 96 -16.56 10.30 -6.37
CA GLU A 96 -17.71 11.10 -5.96
C GLU A 96 -18.07 12.15 -7.02
N SER A 97 -17.08 12.84 -7.60
CA SER A 97 -17.28 13.82 -8.67
C SER A 97 -17.83 13.19 -9.95
N VAL A 98 -17.41 11.96 -10.29
CA VAL A 98 -17.88 11.26 -11.50
C VAL A 98 -19.30 10.73 -11.35
N TYR A 99 -19.59 10.08 -10.22
CA TYR A 99 -20.84 9.33 -10.07
C TYR A 99 -21.95 10.07 -9.32
N PHE A 100 -21.65 11.20 -8.68
CA PHE A 100 -22.65 11.96 -7.94
C PHE A 100 -22.67 13.43 -8.38
N TYR A 101 -23.84 14.04 -8.26
CA TYR A 101 -24.06 15.45 -8.51
C TYR A 101 -25.17 15.97 -7.59
N LEU A 102 -25.23 17.28 -7.44
CA LEU A 102 -26.36 17.96 -6.77
C LEU A 102 -27.36 18.36 -7.82
N ASP A 103 -28.63 18.01 -7.62
CA ASP A 103 -29.71 18.50 -8.46
C ASP A 103 -30.06 19.97 -8.12
N GLU A 104 -30.98 20.56 -8.85
CA GLU A 104 -31.42 21.95 -8.67
C GLU A 104 -31.98 22.23 -7.25
N SER A 105 -32.42 21.19 -6.55
CA SER A 105 -32.88 21.29 -5.16
C SER A 105 -31.75 21.12 -4.13
N GLY A 106 -30.49 20.93 -4.57
CA GLY A 106 -29.34 20.65 -3.73
C GLY A 106 -29.30 19.23 -3.22
N LYS A 107 -30.12 18.32 -3.71
CA LYS A 107 -30.15 16.92 -3.31
C LYS A 107 -29.10 16.12 -4.07
N ARG A 108 -28.28 15.34 -3.35
CA ARG A 108 -27.27 14.45 -3.96
C ARG A 108 -27.95 13.31 -4.70
N LYS A 109 -27.65 13.19 -6.00
CA LYS A 109 -28.12 12.11 -6.87
C LYS A 109 -26.95 11.37 -7.49
N ARG A 110 -27.17 10.10 -7.82
CA ARG A 110 -26.20 9.28 -8.56
C ARG A 110 -26.50 9.36 -10.06
N ARG A 111 -25.43 9.40 -10.86
CA ARG A 111 -25.50 9.32 -12.33
C ARG A 111 -24.67 8.12 -12.82
N THR A 112 -24.96 7.66 -14.02
CA THR A 112 -24.16 6.66 -14.72
C THR A 112 -22.94 7.32 -15.34
N ILE A 113 -21.95 6.51 -15.72
CA ILE A 113 -20.76 7.00 -16.43
C ILE A 113 -21.12 7.60 -17.79
N GLY A 114 -22.12 7.04 -18.49
CA GLY A 114 -22.64 7.60 -19.74
C GLY A 114 -23.20 9.00 -19.54
N GLN A 115 -24.01 9.22 -18.50
CA GLN A 115 -24.53 10.53 -18.14
C GLN A 115 -23.43 11.54 -17.74
N TYR A 116 -22.33 11.07 -17.11
CA TYR A 116 -21.20 11.93 -16.81
C TYR A 116 -20.46 12.35 -18.09
N MET A 117 -20.32 11.43 -19.04
CA MET A 117 -19.58 11.64 -20.30
C MET A 117 -20.40 12.37 -21.36
N ASP A 118 -21.71 12.49 -21.20
CA ASP A 118 -22.59 13.13 -22.18
C ASP A 118 -22.14 14.57 -22.47
N GLY A 119 -21.99 14.91 -23.73
CA GLY A 119 -21.48 16.22 -24.19
C GLY A 119 -20.00 16.50 -23.86
N LYS A 120 -19.24 15.53 -23.34
CA LYS A 120 -17.81 15.67 -22.99
C LYS A 120 -16.90 14.92 -23.96
N ASN A 121 -15.68 15.41 -24.11
CA ASN A 121 -14.59 14.74 -24.82
C ASN A 121 -13.47 14.36 -23.86
N SER A 122 -12.41 13.72 -24.35
CA SER A 122 -11.27 13.28 -23.52
C SER A 122 -10.58 14.39 -22.72
N GLN A 123 -10.65 15.63 -23.19
CA GLN A 123 -10.07 16.80 -22.51
C GLN A 123 -11.00 17.35 -21.42
N THR A 124 -12.28 17.04 -21.48
CA THR A 124 -13.32 17.56 -20.56
C THR A 124 -13.77 16.52 -19.52
N ILE A 125 -13.03 15.43 -19.35
CA ILE A 125 -13.28 14.38 -18.33
C ILE A 125 -12.09 14.21 -17.36
N PRO A 126 -11.49 15.30 -16.83
CA PRO A 126 -10.29 15.18 -16.00
C PRO A 126 -10.52 14.34 -14.74
N GLU A 127 -11.69 14.44 -14.10
CA GLU A 127 -12.01 13.69 -12.89
C GLU A 127 -12.10 12.18 -13.15
N TYR A 128 -12.63 11.76 -14.29
CA TYR A 128 -12.64 10.36 -14.69
C TYR A 128 -11.22 9.83 -14.92
N THR A 129 -10.39 10.63 -15.57
CA THR A 129 -8.99 10.26 -15.80
C THR A 129 -8.20 10.19 -14.49
N ALA A 130 -8.39 11.15 -13.58
CA ALA A 130 -7.79 11.15 -12.24
C ALA A 130 -8.22 9.92 -11.45
N MET A 131 -9.53 9.62 -11.44
CA MET A 131 -10.08 8.43 -10.79
C MET A 131 -9.40 7.14 -11.27
N ARG A 132 -9.20 6.99 -12.59
CA ARG A 132 -8.57 5.79 -13.16
C ARG A 132 -7.09 5.68 -12.79
N LYS A 133 -6.35 6.80 -12.84
CA LYS A 133 -4.94 6.86 -12.45
C LYS A 133 -4.76 6.55 -10.96
N ALA A 134 -5.50 7.21 -10.10
CA ALA A 134 -5.44 6.98 -8.66
C ALA A 134 -5.78 5.53 -8.29
N LEU A 135 -6.74 4.90 -8.97
CA LEU A 135 -7.05 3.48 -8.75
C LEU A 135 -5.90 2.55 -9.15
N VAL A 136 -5.19 2.85 -10.23
CA VAL A 136 -4.01 2.06 -10.64
C VAL A 136 -2.89 2.20 -9.62
N GLU A 137 -2.61 3.42 -9.20
CA GLU A 137 -1.60 3.73 -8.19
C GLU A 137 -1.94 3.07 -6.84
N TYR A 138 -3.17 3.23 -6.37
CA TYR A 138 -3.66 2.56 -5.18
C TYR A 138 -3.41 1.04 -5.21
N ARG A 139 -3.75 0.36 -6.31
CA ARG A 139 -3.55 -1.09 -6.45
C ARG A 139 -2.07 -1.49 -6.41
N SER A 140 -1.21 -0.67 -7.01
CA SER A 140 0.22 -0.88 -7.00
C SER A 140 0.79 -0.77 -5.59
N LEU A 141 0.43 0.28 -4.86
CA LEU A 141 0.88 0.53 -3.49
C LEU A 141 0.26 -0.46 -2.48
N ALA A 142 -1.00 -0.83 -2.65
CA ALA A 142 -1.69 -1.82 -1.82
C ALA A 142 -0.95 -3.17 -1.78
N ALA A 143 -0.29 -3.55 -2.88
CA ALA A 143 0.48 -4.78 -2.94
C ALA A 143 1.69 -4.78 -2.00
N LEU A 144 2.29 -3.61 -1.72
CA LEU A 144 3.44 -3.46 -0.80
C LEU A 144 3.04 -3.78 0.64
N PHE A 145 1.81 -3.44 1.02
CA PHE A 145 1.28 -3.66 2.37
C PHE A 145 0.47 -4.96 2.50
N GLY A 146 0.54 -5.85 1.50
CA GLY A 146 -0.19 -7.13 1.54
C GLY A 146 -1.70 -7.01 1.46
N ILE A 147 -2.21 -5.88 0.99
CA ILE A 147 -3.66 -5.66 0.90
C ILE A 147 -4.21 -6.42 -0.31
N GLY A 148 -5.20 -7.26 -0.03
CA GLY A 148 -5.74 -8.23 -0.99
C GLY A 148 -5.23 -9.65 -0.74
N ALA A 149 -6.10 -10.66 -0.89
CA ALA A 149 -5.80 -12.06 -0.56
C ALA A 149 -4.58 -12.61 -1.31
N SER A 150 -4.46 -12.31 -2.60
CA SER A 150 -3.32 -12.77 -3.43
C SER A 150 -2.00 -12.09 -3.05
N ASN A 151 -2.04 -10.90 -2.48
CA ASN A 151 -0.84 -10.19 -2.04
C ASN A 151 -0.37 -10.68 -0.68
N ARG A 152 -1.29 -11.01 0.25
CA ARG A 152 -0.95 -11.61 1.55
C ARG A 152 -0.14 -12.90 1.41
N ASN A 153 -0.49 -13.75 0.46
CA ASN A 153 0.25 -14.98 0.19
C ASN A 153 1.69 -14.76 -0.33
N LYS A 154 2.02 -13.53 -0.75
CA LYS A 154 3.37 -13.17 -1.23
C LYS A 154 4.24 -12.55 -0.13
N ILE A 155 3.64 -12.19 0.99
CA ILE A 155 4.30 -11.62 2.15
C ILE A 155 4.46 -12.75 3.16
N ASP A 156 5.71 -13.02 3.52
CA ASP A 156 6.02 -13.96 4.61
C ASP A 156 5.70 -13.23 5.92
N LEU A 157 4.52 -13.49 6.45
CA LEU A 157 4.10 -12.92 7.71
C LEU A 157 4.99 -13.54 8.80
N LYS A 158 5.76 -12.73 9.52
CA LYS A 158 6.43 -13.18 10.74
C LYS A 158 5.35 -13.79 11.64
N GLU A 159 5.55 -15.04 12.05
CA GLU A 159 4.69 -15.63 13.07
C GLU A 159 4.64 -14.65 14.26
N LYS A 160 3.44 -14.21 14.62
CA LYS A 160 3.26 -13.45 15.86
C LYS A 160 3.92 -14.30 16.93
N LYS A 161 4.98 -13.79 17.60
CA LYS A 161 5.46 -14.38 18.85
C LYS A 161 4.22 -14.41 19.74
N GLN A 162 3.64 -15.60 19.88
CA GLN A 162 2.54 -15.78 20.81
C GLN A 162 3.09 -15.38 22.19
N ALA A 163 2.36 -14.52 22.89
CA ALA A 163 2.67 -14.28 24.29
C ALA A 163 2.81 -15.65 24.96
N PRO A 164 3.85 -15.86 25.79
CA PRO A 164 4.08 -17.15 26.41
C PRO A 164 2.79 -17.64 27.04
N THR A 165 2.40 -18.85 26.74
CA THR A 165 1.23 -19.47 27.34
C THR A 165 1.38 -19.50 28.86
N ALA A 166 0.27 -19.46 29.60
CA ALA A 166 0.30 -19.51 31.06
C ALA A 166 1.17 -20.67 31.60
N THR A 167 1.27 -21.76 30.85
CA THR A 167 2.14 -22.92 31.12
C THR A 167 3.63 -22.62 30.96
N GLU A 168 4.00 -21.84 29.95
CA GLU A 168 5.40 -21.44 29.72
C GLU A 168 5.85 -20.40 30.76
N THR A 169 4.95 -19.50 31.16
CA THR A 169 5.22 -18.54 32.25
C THR A 169 5.49 -19.26 33.56
N LEU A 170 4.66 -20.26 33.92
CA LEU A 170 4.86 -21.09 35.09
C LEU A 170 6.16 -21.90 35.07
N LEU A 171 6.56 -22.41 33.92
CA LEU A 171 7.83 -23.11 33.76
C LEU A 171 9.05 -22.21 33.92
N MET A 172 8.95 -20.94 33.50
CA MET A 172 10.02 -19.95 33.68
C MET A 172 10.15 -19.52 35.15
N GLU A 173 9.05 -19.46 35.93
CA GLU A 173 9.06 -19.13 37.35
C GLU A 173 9.61 -20.28 38.22
N VAL A 174 9.50 -21.53 37.76
CA VAL A 174 9.96 -22.71 38.54
C VAL A 174 11.45 -23.03 38.29
N SER A 175 12.03 -22.48 37.18
CA SER A 175 13.43 -22.73 36.78
C SER A 175 14.42 -21.61 37.15
N GLY A 176 13.99 -20.56 37.84
CA GLY A 176 14.82 -19.46 38.38
C GLY A 176 14.86 -19.49 39.86
#